data_9c8dfb0af84d2dd32847ce82522c6668
#
_entry.id   9c8dfb0af84d2dd32847ce82522c6668
#
_cell.length_a   1.000
_cell.length_b   1.000
_cell.length_c   1.000
_cell.angle_alpha   90.00
_cell.angle_beta   90.00
_cell.angle_gamma   90.00
#
_symmetry.space_group_name_H-M   'P 1'
#
loop_
_entity.id
_entity.type
_entity.pdbx_description
1 polymer ?
#
loop_
_entity_poly.entity_id
_entity_poly.type
_entity_poly.pdbx_seq_one_letter_code
_entity_poly.pdbx_strand_id
1 'polypeptide(L)'
;MARILYGVHGTQHGHAIRALILARHLRELGHEFLFVSSEEGAQLLGREFPVTRFENPGTRYKNQRLDMPATLGLAARTLLKRRSELARLAGMIADFKPDRAISDYEYFVPIAARRAGIPCLSIDHQHVVSCCDHDIPPRLWPDYWGIRASIRFLFSAASDYLAISFFQPPPKPGARARIAPAILRRSVLDRAPSAGDHILVYQSCGIRDAFAPYLRGIDREFRVYGYRMDKVDGNLTFRNYSEEGFLDDLASCAYVVCGGSHNLMSEALHYGKPVLSFPVPGAFEQQLNALYLERLGYGRAASMERLTPELLPDFEKDLDAMRRRIAGGNFCGNTAVLALVEDFLREGALPGRS
;
A
#
# COMPACT_ATOMS: atom_id res chain seq x y z
N MET A 1 6.23 -19.32 -20.60
CA MET A 1 7.46 -18.72 -20.06
C MET A 1 7.61 -17.35 -20.69
N ALA A 2 7.74 -16.29 -19.89
CA ALA A 2 7.88 -14.92 -20.38
C ALA A 2 9.01 -14.21 -19.62
N ARG A 3 9.66 -13.24 -20.27
CA ARG A 3 10.65 -12.32 -19.70
C ARG A 3 9.93 -11.05 -19.26
N ILE A 4 10.01 -10.72 -18.00
CA ILE A 4 9.21 -9.67 -17.37
C ILE A 4 10.11 -8.53 -16.88
N LEU A 5 9.89 -7.32 -17.40
CA LEU A 5 10.44 -6.10 -16.84
C LEU A 5 9.53 -5.61 -15.72
N TYR A 6 10.02 -5.59 -14.46
CA TYR A 6 9.21 -5.25 -13.32
C TYR A 6 9.73 -3.99 -12.61
N GLY A 7 8.98 -2.90 -12.71
CA GLY A 7 9.23 -1.65 -11.99
C GLY A 7 8.51 -1.60 -10.67
N VAL A 8 9.24 -1.31 -9.58
CA VAL A 8 8.67 -1.27 -8.22
C VAL A 8 9.05 0.04 -7.55
N HIS A 9 8.05 0.76 -7.01
CA HIS A 9 8.29 1.96 -6.22
C HIS A 9 9.12 1.62 -4.98
N GLY A 10 10.22 2.35 -4.78
CA GLY A 10 11.22 1.94 -3.80
C GLY A 10 11.02 2.48 -2.38
N THR A 11 10.15 3.47 -2.19
CA THR A 11 9.89 4.06 -0.88
C THR A 11 8.89 3.20 -0.11
N GLN A 12 9.24 2.84 1.12
CA GLN A 12 8.47 1.93 1.98
C GLN A 12 8.49 0.46 1.49
N HIS A 13 8.30 -0.47 2.43
CA HIS A 13 8.41 -1.90 2.13
C HIS A 13 7.18 -2.51 1.42
N GLY A 14 6.03 -1.84 1.49
CA GLY A 14 4.76 -2.41 1.02
C GLY A 14 4.73 -2.79 -0.46
N HIS A 15 5.29 -1.95 -1.33
CA HIS A 15 5.41 -2.21 -2.77
C HIS A 15 6.35 -3.39 -3.04
N ALA A 16 7.51 -3.40 -2.41
CA ALA A 16 8.50 -4.47 -2.59
C ALA A 16 8.01 -5.83 -2.05
N ILE A 17 7.32 -5.87 -0.91
CA ILE A 17 6.73 -7.09 -0.36
C ILE A 17 5.71 -7.68 -1.35
N ARG A 18 4.81 -6.85 -1.87
CA ARG A 18 3.82 -7.28 -2.88
C ARG A 18 4.48 -7.80 -4.15
N ALA A 19 5.47 -7.06 -4.65
CA ALA A 19 6.22 -7.47 -5.83
C ALA A 19 6.94 -8.82 -5.62
N LEU A 20 7.50 -9.08 -4.44
CA LEU A 20 8.12 -10.35 -4.11
C LEU A 20 7.11 -11.51 -4.11
N ILE A 21 5.90 -11.30 -3.58
CA ILE A 21 4.85 -12.35 -3.59
C ILE A 21 4.53 -12.75 -5.02
N LEU A 22 4.29 -11.78 -5.90
CA LEU A 22 4.01 -12.03 -7.31
C LEU A 22 5.20 -12.67 -8.03
N ALA A 23 6.40 -12.12 -7.83
CA ALA A 23 7.59 -12.60 -8.54
C ALA A 23 8.00 -14.01 -8.13
N ARG A 24 7.87 -14.38 -6.86
CA ARG A 24 8.15 -15.74 -6.39
C ARG A 24 7.22 -16.75 -7.07
N HIS A 25 5.91 -16.48 -7.08
CA HIS A 25 4.93 -17.33 -7.74
C HIS A 25 5.22 -17.46 -9.25
N LEU A 26 5.43 -16.34 -9.93
CA LEU A 26 5.69 -16.35 -11.37
C LEU A 26 7.04 -17.00 -11.73
N ARG A 27 8.06 -16.90 -10.85
CA ARG A 27 9.33 -17.61 -11.01
C ARG A 27 9.16 -19.13 -10.92
N GLU A 28 8.29 -19.61 -10.04
CA GLU A 28 7.93 -21.04 -9.96
C GLU A 28 7.25 -21.53 -11.24
N LEU A 29 6.55 -20.66 -11.96
CA LEU A 29 5.98 -20.92 -13.28
C LEU A 29 7.01 -20.76 -14.43
N GLY A 30 8.28 -20.51 -14.12
CA GLY A 30 9.37 -20.42 -15.09
C GLY A 30 9.55 -19.05 -15.75
N HIS A 31 8.97 -17.97 -15.22
CA HIS A 31 9.19 -16.63 -15.75
C HIS A 31 10.51 -16.02 -15.26
N GLU A 32 11.13 -15.19 -16.10
CA GLU A 32 12.38 -14.48 -15.82
C GLU A 32 12.10 -13.01 -15.52
N PHE A 33 12.90 -12.41 -14.63
CA PHE A 33 12.69 -11.03 -14.19
C PHE A 33 13.92 -10.15 -14.35
N LEU A 34 13.68 -8.91 -14.77
CA LEU A 34 14.56 -7.77 -14.61
C LEU A 34 13.85 -6.71 -13.79
N PHE A 35 14.32 -6.48 -12.57
CA PHE A 35 13.72 -5.48 -11.69
C PHE A 35 14.34 -4.10 -11.83
N VAL A 36 13.47 -3.10 -11.74
CA VAL A 36 13.82 -1.69 -11.59
C VAL A 36 13.20 -1.17 -10.32
N SER A 37 13.99 -0.61 -9.40
CA SER A 37 13.49 -0.04 -8.15
C SER A 37 14.44 1.01 -7.58
N SER A 38 14.09 1.61 -6.47
CA SER A 38 14.92 2.58 -5.74
C SER A 38 14.98 2.26 -4.24
N GLU A 39 15.81 3.00 -3.52
CA GLU A 39 15.86 3.03 -2.05
C GLU A 39 15.75 1.64 -1.36
N GLU A 40 14.83 1.52 -0.41
CA GLU A 40 14.60 0.31 0.40
C GLU A 40 14.03 -0.85 -0.44
N GLY A 41 13.19 -0.54 -1.42
CA GLY A 41 12.62 -1.53 -2.34
C GLY A 41 13.70 -2.26 -3.12
N ALA A 42 14.71 -1.54 -3.63
CA ALA A 42 15.83 -2.16 -4.33
C ALA A 42 16.69 -3.04 -3.42
N GLN A 43 16.81 -2.70 -2.12
CA GLN A 43 17.53 -3.54 -1.16
C GLN A 43 16.78 -4.83 -0.87
N LEU A 44 15.46 -4.75 -0.69
CA LEU A 44 14.62 -5.91 -0.37
C LEU A 44 14.53 -6.88 -1.55
N LEU A 45 14.23 -6.38 -2.75
CA LEU A 45 14.15 -7.18 -3.98
C LEU A 45 15.51 -7.78 -4.35
N GLY A 46 16.60 -7.03 -4.14
CA GLY A 46 17.97 -7.43 -4.50
C GLY A 46 18.51 -8.63 -3.70
N ARG A 47 17.80 -9.09 -2.65
CA ARG A 47 18.12 -10.32 -1.93
C ARG A 47 17.82 -11.58 -2.74
N GLU A 48 16.92 -11.49 -3.71
CA GLU A 48 16.42 -12.65 -4.46
C GLU A 48 16.48 -12.49 -5.98
N PHE A 49 16.53 -11.27 -6.48
CA PHE A 49 16.44 -10.95 -7.90
C PHE A 49 17.48 -9.91 -8.32
N PRO A 50 17.93 -9.92 -9.59
CA PRO A 50 18.72 -8.81 -10.12
C PRO A 50 17.89 -7.54 -10.19
N VAL A 51 18.38 -6.45 -9.55
CA VAL A 51 17.69 -5.16 -9.46
C VAL A 51 18.59 -4.05 -9.99
N THR A 52 18.08 -3.26 -10.92
CA THR A 52 18.73 -2.01 -11.33
C THR A 52 18.08 -0.83 -10.64
N ARG A 53 18.90 0.06 -10.07
CA ARG A 53 18.43 1.23 -9.33
C ARG A 53 18.11 2.40 -10.24
N PHE A 54 16.91 2.97 -10.04
CA PHE A 54 16.42 4.21 -10.64
C PHE A 54 15.79 5.10 -9.57
N GLU A 55 16.06 6.39 -9.62
CA GLU A 55 15.48 7.36 -8.67
C GLU A 55 14.08 7.76 -9.13
N ASN A 56 13.05 7.34 -8.40
CA ASN A 56 11.65 7.61 -8.71
C ASN A 56 11.12 8.88 -8.05
N PRO A 57 10.14 9.58 -8.66
CA PRO A 57 9.37 10.59 -7.94
C PRO A 57 8.61 9.91 -6.80
N GLY A 58 8.49 10.59 -5.69
CA GLY A 58 7.83 10.04 -4.51
C GLY A 58 7.48 11.13 -3.52
N THR A 59 6.63 10.79 -2.58
CA THR A 59 6.19 11.69 -1.51
C THR A 59 7.22 11.74 -0.38
N ARG A 60 7.54 12.93 0.10
CA ARG A 60 8.40 13.15 1.27
C ARG A 60 7.58 13.66 2.44
N TYR A 61 7.87 13.16 3.63
CA TYR A 61 7.22 13.58 4.87
C TYR A 61 8.24 14.18 5.82
N LYS A 62 7.84 15.26 6.50
CA LYS A 62 8.61 15.91 7.56
C LYS A 62 7.65 16.31 8.68
N ASN A 63 8.00 15.99 9.94
CA ASN A 63 7.19 16.32 11.11
C ASN A 63 5.69 16.00 10.92
N GLN A 64 5.38 14.77 10.47
CA GLN A 64 4.01 14.26 10.31
C GLN A 64 3.14 14.96 9.26
N ARG A 65 3.74 15.73 8.39
CA ARG A 65 3.06 16.42 7.29
C ARG A 65 3.75 16.12 5.97
N LEU A 66 3.01 16.25 4.92
CA LEU A 66 3.56 16.22 3.57
C LEU A 66 4.56 17.38 3.40
N ASP A 67 5.82 17.05 3.10
CA ASP A 67 6.85 18.04 2.73
C ASP A 67 6.75 18.33 1.24
N MET A 68 5.91 19.31 0.90
CA MET A 68 5.68 19.73 -0.49
C MET A 68 6.95 20.22 -1.19
N PRO A 69 7.81 21.09 -0.60
CA PRO A 69 9.07 21.50 -1.24
C PRO A 69 9.99 20.32 -1.56
N ALA A 70 10.19 19.37 -0.62
CA ALA A 70 11.03 18.20 -0.84
C ALA A 70 10.41 17.26 -1.88
N THR A 71 9.08 17.09 -1.88
CA THR A 71 8.33 16.27 -2.86
C THR A 71 8.47 16.85 -4.27
N LEU A 72 8.26 18.16 -4.44
CA LEU A 72 8.41 18.85 -5.72
C LEU A 72 9.87 18.85 -6.20
N GLY A 73 10.84 19.04 -5.29
CA GLY A 73 12.26 18.96 -5.59
C GLY A 73 12.67 17.60 -6.13
N LEU A 74 12.15 16.50 -5.55
CA LEU A 74 12.40 15.14 -6.03
C LEU A 74 11.77 14.92 -7.40
N ALA A 75 10.52 15.36 -7.61
CA ALA A 75 9.85 15.28 -8.91
C ALA A 75 10.61 16.05 -10.00
N ALA A 76 11.08 17.25 -9.70
CA ALA A 76 11.88 18.06 -10.62
C ALA A 76 13.20 17.36 -10.99
N ARG A 77 13.93 16.80 -10.01
CA ARG A 77 15.16 16.02 -10.26
C ARG A 77 14.89 14.83 -11.17
N THR A 78 13.84 14.07 -10.90
CA THR A 78 13.45 12.94 -11.75
C THR A 78 13.13 13.38 -13.17
N LEU A 79 12.42 14.50 -13.35
CA LEU A 79 12.10 15.04 -14.68
C LEU A 79 13.35 15.52 -15.42
N LEU A 80 14.32 16.12 -14.74
CA LEU A 80 15.59 16.52 -15.34
C LEU A 80 16.41 15.33 -15.86
N LYS A 81 16.44 14.24 -15.09
CA LYS A 81 17.14 12.99 -15.45
C LYS A 81 16.34 12.09 -16.40
N ARG A 82 15.09 12.44 -16.70
CA ARG A 82 14.14 11.56 -17.42
C ARG A 82 14.69 11.04 -18.74
N ARG A 83 15.34 11.89 -19.53
CA ARG A 83 15.85 11.49 -20.87
C ARG A 83 16.96 10.46 -20.74
N SER A 84 17.95 10.69 -19.87
CA SER A 84 19.07 9.78 -19.66
C SER A 84 18.63 8.45 -19.05
N GLU A 85 17.73 8.47 -18.06
CA GLU A 85 17.23 7.26 -17.42
C GLU A 85 16.37 6.42 -18.39
N LEU A 86 15.54 7.06 -19.21
CA LEU A 86 14.77 6.34 -20.23
C LEU A 86 15.68 5.78 -21.35
N ALA A 87 16.77 6.45 -21.71
CA ALA A 87 17.73 5.91 -22.66
C ALA A 87 18.48 4.69 -22.07
N ARG A 88 18.88 4.76 -20.80
CA ARG A 88 19.49 3.64 -20.08
C ARG A 88 18.54 2.44 -20.03
N LEU A 89 17.27 2.67 -19.68
CA LEU A 89 16.26 1.61 -19.63
C LEU A 89 15.95 1.03 -21.01
N ALA A 90 16.00 1.85 -22.07
CA ALA A 90 15.84 1.36 -23.45
C ALA A 90 16.98 0.39 -23.85
N GLY A 91 18.23 0.66 -23.45
CA GLY A 91 19.34 -0.30 -23.60
C GLY A 91 19.08 -1.62 -22.88
N MET A 92 18.66 -1.54 -21.62
CA MET A 92 18.31 -2.74 -20.84
C MET A 92 17.15 -3.55 -21.46
N ILE A 93 16.16 -2.87 -22.02
CA ILE A 93 15.05 -3.51 -22.75
C ILE A 93 15.58 -4.21 -24.02
N ALA A 94 16.49 -3.60 -24.77
CA ALA A 94 17.09 -4.19 -25.97
C ALA A 94 17.90 -5.46 -25.64
N ASP A 95 18.61 -5.46 -24.52
CA ASP A 95 19.43 -6.60 -24.07
C ASP A 95 18.55 -7.71 -23.46
N PHE A 96 17.65 -7.35 -22.56
CA PHE A 96 16.78 -8.31 -21.85
C PHE A 96 15.62 -8.81 -22.70
N LYS A 97 15.14 -8.04 -23.68
CA LYS A 97 14.00 -8.33 -24.58
C LYS A 97 12.76 -8.82 -23.82
N PRO A 98 12.19 -8.02 -22.93
CA PRO A 98 11.02 -8.43 -22.14
C PRO A 98 9.78 -8.58 -23.03
N ASP A 99 9.01 -9.65 -22.79
CA ASP A 99 7.72 -9.90 -23.45
C ASP A 99 6.61 -9.04 -22.85
N ARG A 100 6.70 -8.78 -21.53
CA ARG A 100 5.73 -8.05 -20.73
C ARG A 100 6.43 -7.13 -19.74
N ALA A 101 5.71 -6.10 -19.31
CA ALA A 101 6.12 -5.26 -18.21
C ALA A 101 5.07 -5.26 -17.09
N ILE A 102 5.54 -5.19 -15.85
CA ILE A 102 4.71 -4.96 -14.65
C ILE A 102 5.24 -3.72 -13.95
N SER A 103 4.36 -2.91 -13.40
CA SER A 103 4.71 -1.75 -12.59
C SER A 103 3.94 -1.78 -11.27
N ASP A 104 4.63 -1.55 -10.17
CA ASP A 104 4.01 -1.24 -8.89
C ASP A 104 4.30 0.21 -8.53
N TYR A 105 3.46 1.10 -9.09
CA TYR A 105 3.56 2.55 -8.93
C TYR A 105 4.95 3.11 -9.25
N GLU A 106 5.62 2.55 -10.26
CA GLU A 106 6.95 2.97 -10.72
C GLU A 106 6.82 3.88 -11.95
N TYR A 107 7.71 4.86 -12.05
CA TYR A 107 7.58 5.95 -13.03
C TYR A 107 8.13 5.59 -14.42
N PHE A 108 9.31 4.95 -14.49
CA PHE A 108 10.04 4.80 -15.76
C PHE A 108 9.60 3.60 -16.59
N VAL A 109 9.33 2.46 -15.92
CA VAL A 109 9.00 1.19 -16.61
C VAL A 109 7.75 1.31 -17.48
N PRO A 110 6.61 1.88 -17.03
CA PRO A 110 5.45 2.02 -17.92
C PRO A 110 5.69 2.92 -19.12
N ILE A 111 6.51 3.98 -18.95
CA ILE A 111 6.85 4.89 -20.05
C ILE A 111 7.76 4.20 -21.08
N ALA A 112 8.78 3.47 -20.61
CA ALA A 112 9.70 2.75 -21.46
C ALA A 112 9.01 1.58 -22.21
N ALA A 113 8.19 0.81 -21.49
CA ALA A 113 7.38 -0.27 -22.05
C ALA A 113 6.48 0.25 -23.18
N ARG A 114 5.73 1.34 -22.94
CA ARG A 114 4.89 1.97 -23.96
C ARG A 114 5.67 2.41 -25.19
N ARG A 115 6.89 2.97 -25.02
CA ARG A 115 7.75 3.38 -26.14
C ARG A 115 8.27 2.18 -26.94
N ALA A 116 8.49 1.06 -26.27
CA ALA A 116 8.95 -0.18 -26.89
C ALA A 116 7.81 -1.06 -27.43
N GLY A 117 6.54 -0.65 -27.29
CA GLY A 117 5.38 -1.44 -27.72
C GLY A 117 5.12 -2.67 -26.83
N ILE A 118 5.66 -2.71 -25.61
CA ILE A 118 5.53 -3.82 -24.67
C ILE A 118 4.28 -3.59 -23.81
N PRO A 119 3.32 -4.54 -23.72
CA PRO A 119 2.19 -4.46 -22.81
C PRO A 119 2.65 -4.33 -21.36
N CYS A 120 2.07 -3.37 -20.62
CA CYS A 120 2.45 -3.06 -19.24
C CYS A 120 1.22 -3.06 -18.33
N LEU A 121 1.25 -3.87 -17.27
CA LEU A 121 0.25 -3.90 -16.22
C LEU A 121 0.73 -3.13 -14.99
N SER A 122 -0.03 -2.12 -14.54
CA SER A 122 0.19 -1.50 -13.22
C SER A 122 -0.58 -2.27 -12.16
N ILE A 123 0.10 -2.70 -11.09
CA ILE A 123 -0.49 -3.41 -9.96
C ILE A 123 -0.16 -2.63 -8.70
N ASP A 124 -1.10 -1.84 -8.22
CA ASP A 124 -0.89 -0.99 -7.05
C ASP A 124 -2.22 -0.58 -6.41
N HIS A 125 -2.15 0.09 -5.27
CA HIS A 125 -3.33 0.63 -4.60
C HIS A 125 -3.69 2.04 -5.10
N GLN A 126 -2.70 2.82 -5.49
CA GLN A 126 -2.85 4.24 -5.80
C GLN A 126 -3.79 4.50 -6.98
N HIS A 127 -3.81 3.60 -7.95
CA HIS A 127 -4.69 3.74 -9.11
C HIS A 127 -6.18 3.58 -8.77
N VAL A 128 -6.56 3.09 -7.59
CA VAL A 128 -7.96 3.13 -7.15
C VAL A 128 -8.48 4.58 -7.17
N VAL A 129 -7.63 5.56 -6.79
CA VAL A 129 -7.98 6.99 -6.79
C VAL A 129 -8.33 7.52 -8.19
N SER A 130 -7.63 7.07 -9.22
CA SER A 130 -7.78 7.58 -10.59
C SER A 130 -8.77 6.78 -11.44
N CYS A 131 -8.82 5.46 -11.23
CA CYS A 131 -9.60 4.54 -12.06
C CYS A 131 -11.05 4.35 -11.59
N CYS A 132 -11.38 4.79 -10.38
CA CYS A 132 -12.71 4.64 -9.80
C CYS A 132 -13.39 5.97 -9.52
N ASP A 133 -14.72 5.94 -9.38
CA ASP A 133 -15.47 7.06 -8.88
C ASP A 133 -15.58 7.01 -7.36
N HIS A 134 -15.41 8.17 -6.75
CA HIS A 134 -15.44 8.32 -5.30
C HIS A 134 -16.35 9.48 -4.90
N ASP A 135 -17.21 9.25 -3.94
CA ASP A 135 -17.92 10.30 -3.24
C ASP A 135 -16.98 10.91 -2.18
N ILE A 136 -16.29 12.00 -2.52
CA ILE A 136 -15.29 12.64 -1.68
C ILE A 136 -15.89 13.86 -0.99
N PRO A 137 -15.82 13.95 0.35
CA PRO A 137 -16.25 15.13 1.08
C PRO A 137 -15.52 16.39 0.60
N PRO A 138 -16.20 17.56 0.50
CA PRO A 138 -15.61 18.81 -0.03
C PRO A 138 -14.31 19.21 0.64
N ARG A 139 -14.15 18.95 1.93
CA ARG A 139 -12.90 19.24 2.68
C ARG A 139 -11.67 18.53 2.13
N LEU A 140 -11.83 17.40 1.40
CA LEU A 140 -10.75 16.61 0.82
C LEU A 140 -10.53 16.88 -0.68
N TRP A 141 -11.33 17.71 -1.32
CA TRP A 141 -11.21 17.99 -2.76
C TRP A 141 -9.82 18.50 -3.20
N PRO A 142 -9.16 19.42 -2.48
CA PRO A 142 -7.83 19.88 -2.88
C PRO A 142 -6.82 18.73 -2.96
N ASP A 143 -6.77 17.87 -1.93
CA ASP A 143 -5.88 16.73 -1.88
C ASP A 143 -6.25 15.68 -2.94
N TYR A 144 -7.55 15.43 -3.13
CA TYR A 144 -8.07 14.52 -4.16
C TYR A 144 -7.66 14.94 -5.58
N TRP A 145 -7.88 16.19 -5.95
CA TRP A 145 -7.53 16.67 -7.27
C TRP A 145 -6.02 16.73 -7.47
N GLY A 146 -5.27 17.10 -6.43
CA GLY A 146 -3.81 17.10 -6.44
C GLY A 146 -3.21 15.71 -6.72
N ILE A 147 -3.64 14.69 -5.99
CA ILE A 147 -3.14 13.32 -6.21
C ILE A 147 -3.61 12.74 -7.55
N ARG A 148 -4.84 13.02 -7.98
CA ARG A 148 -5.32 12.58 -9.31
C ARG A 148 -4.50 13.19 -10.43
N ALA A 149 -4.18 14.47 -10.36
CA ALA A 149 -3.31 15.13 -11.31
C ALA A 149 -1.92 14.46 -11.32
N SER A 150 -1.32 14.23 -10.14
CA SER A 150 -0.05 13.54 -10.01
C SER A 150 -0.07 12.16 -10.67
N ILE A 151 -1.07 11.33 -10.36
CA ILE A 151 -1.21 9.98 -10.95
C ILE A 151 -1.35 10.09 -12.48
N ARG A 152 -2.24 10.97 -12.97
CA ARG A 152 -2.48 11.13 -14.39
C ARG A 152 -1.23 11.56 -15.17
N PHE A 153 -0.45 12.49 -14.64
CA PHE A 153 0.70 13.03 -15.37
C PHE A 153 1.97 12.20 -15.19
N LEU A 154 2.15 11.54 -14.05
CA LEU A 154 3.38 10.82 -13.75
C LEU A 154 3.23 9.28 -13.88
N PHE A 155 2.10 8.68 -13.52
CA PHE A 155 1.99 7.23 -13.36
C PHE A 155 0.99 6.54 -14.29
N SER A 156 0.34 7.26 -15.23
CA SER A 156 -0.69 6.70 -16.12
C SER A 156 -0.16 6.25 -17.48
N ALA A 157 1.02 5.63 -17.54
CA ALA A 157 1.62 5.19 -18.79
C ALA A 157 1.43 3.69 -19.08
N ALA A 158 0.93 2.90 -18.13
CA ALA A 158 0.64 1.48 -18.32
C ALA A 158 -0.53 1.26 -19.32
N SER A 159 -0.59 0.07 -19.92
CA SER A 159 -1.69 -0.30 -20.81
C SER A 159 -2.94 -0.74 -20.06
N ASP A 160 -2.76 -1.37 -18.91
CA ASP A 160 -3.83 -1.86 -18.05
C ASP A 160 -3.50 -1.63 -16.57
N TYR A 161 -4.55 -1.60 -15.73
CA TYR A 161 -4.43 -1.32 -14.29
C TYR A 161 -5.15 -2.37 -13.48
N LEU A 162 -4.48 -2.97 -12.52
CA LEU A 162 -5.05 -3.83 -11.50
C LEU A 162 -4.89 -3.15 -10.15
N ALA A 163 -5.91 -2.40 -9.75
CA ALA A 163 -5.89 -1.75 -8.44
C ALA A 163 -6.28 -2.75 -7.36
N ILE A 164 -5.45 -2.87 -6.33
CA ILE A 164 -5.69 -3.76 -5.21
C ILE A 164 -6.14 -2.95 -3.99
N SER A 165 -7.25 -3.36 -3.38
CA SER A 165 -7.81 -2.60 -2.25
C SER A 165 -8.71 -3.48 -1.37
N PHE A 166 -8.76 -3.18 -0.05
CA PHE A 166 -9.74 -3.78 0.86
C PHE A 166 -11.17 -3.26 0.64
N PHE A 167 -11.32 -2.19 -0.13
CA PHE A 167 -12.60 -1.66 -0.61
C PHE A 167 -12.61 -1.67 -2.14
N GLN A 168 -13.76 -1.93 -2.73
CA GLN A 168 -13.87 -2.17 -4.16
C GLN A 168 -14.92 -1.24 -4.79
N PRO A 169 -14.59 0.05 -5.01
CA PRO A 169 -15.47 0.95 -5.73
C PRO A 169 -15.55 0.54 -7.20
N PRO A 170 -16.66 0.82 -7.88
CA PRO A 170 -16.79 0.49 -9.30
C PRO A 170 -15.76 1.26 -10.13
N PRO A 171 -15.07 0.60 -11.08
CA PRO A 171 -14.25 1.30 -12.05
C PRO A 171 -15.08 2.26 -12.88
N LYS A 172 -14.47 3.38 -13.30
CA LYS A 172 -15.08 4.32 -14.23
C LYS A 172 -15.41 3.66 -15.55
N PRO A 173 -16.51 4.06 -16.23
CA PRO A 173 -16.79 3.61 -17.58
C PRO A 173 -15.59 3.85 -18.51
N GLY A 174 -15.19 2.82 -19.27
CA GLY A 174 -14.06 2.88 -20.18
C GLY A 174 -12.66 2.87 -19.52
N ALA A 175 -12.55 2.76 -18.20
CA ALA A 175 -11.27 2.57 -17.55
C ALA A 175 -10.73 1.17 -17.86
N ARG A 176 -9.47 1.11 -18.31
CA ARG A 176 -8.74 -0.17 -18.47
C ARG A 176 -8.25 -0.66 -17.10
N ALA A 177 -9.17 -0.88 -16.19
CA ALA A 177 -8.87 -1.17 -14.81
C ALA A 177 -9.74 -2.31 -14.26
N ARG A 178 -9.15 -3.13 -13.41
CA ARG A 178 -9.81 -4.09 -12.54
C ARG A 178 -9.48 -3.77 -11.10
N ILE A 179 -10.41 -4.06 -10.20
CA ILE A 179 -10.21 -3.92 -8.77
C ILE A 179 -10.26 -5.31 -8.16
N ALA A 180 -9.28 -5.62 -7.30
CA ALA A 180 -9.20 -6.88 -6.59
C ALA A 180 -8.91 -6.62 -5.10
N PRO A 181 -9.20 -7.59 -4.21
CA PRO A 181 -8.76 -7.51 -2.82
C PRO A 181 -7.24 -7.43 -2.72
N ALA A 182 -6.74 -7.06 -1.54
CA ALA A 182 -5.31 -6.90 -1.28
C ALA A 182 -4.55 -8.23 -1.45
N ILE A 183 -3.27 -8.12 -1.85
CA ILE A 183 -2.34 -9.24 -1.82
C ILE A 183 -1.74 -9.32 -0.42
N LEU A 184 -1.89 -10.45 0.23
CA LEU A 184 -1.37 -10.71 1.56
C LEU A 184 -0.15 -11.63 1.50
N ARG A 185 0.84 -11.36 2.36
CA ARG A 185 2.04 -12.19 2.47
C ARG A 185 1.73 -13.55 3.12
N ARG A 186 2.53 -14.55 2.78
CA ARG A 186 2.37 -15.92 3.27
C ARG A 186 2.35 -15.98 4.80
N SER A 187 3.22 -15.21 5.45
CA SER A 187 3.30 -15.12 6.91
C SER A 187 2.00 -14.59 7.58
N VAL A 188 1.18 -13.84 6.86
CA VAL A 188 -0.17 -13.45 7.31
C VAL A 188 -1.17 -14.60 7.13
N LEU A 189 -1.13 -15.28 5.97
CA LEU A 189 -2.08 -16.35 5.63
C LEU A 189 -1.88 -17.59 6.50
N ASP A 190 -0.65 -17.86 6.93
CA ASP A 190 -0.32 -19.04 7.74
C ASP A 190 -0.65 -18.86 9.23
N ARG A 191 -1.06 -17.68 9.67
CA ARG A 191 -1.45 -17.40 11.07
C ARG A 191 -2.96 -17.43 11.27
N ALA A 192 -3.38 -18.14 12.30
CA ALA A 192 -4.78 -18.08 12.73
C ALA A 192 -5.00 -16.87 13.66
N PRO A 193 -6.05 -16.07 13.44
CA PRO A 193 -6.40 -14.99 14.36
C PRO A 193 -6.94 -15.55 15.67
N SER A 194 -6.68 -14.83 16.78
CA SER A 194 -7.22 -15.15 18.11
C SER A 194 -7.81 -13.91 18.77
N ALA A 195 -8.60 -14.09 19.81
CA ALA A 195 -9.15 -12.98 20.60
C ALA A 195 -8.22 -12.71 21.79
N GLY A 196 -7.61 -11.54 21.81
CA GLY A 196 -6.85 -11.03 22.95
C GLY A 196 -7.35 -9.65 23.36
N ASP A 197 -6.85 -9.14 24.48
CA ASP A 197 -7.34 -7.89 25.09
C ASP A 197 -6.45 -6.68 24.78
N HIS A 198 -5.22 -6.91 24.32
CA HIS A 198 -4.32 -5.83 24.00
C HIS A 198 -4.68 -5.09 22.70
N ILE A 199 -4.35 -3.83 22.65
CA ILE A 199 -4.52 -2.98 21.48
C ILE A 199 -3.18 -2.86 20.75
N LEU A 200 -3.16 -3.18 19.44
CA LEU A 200 -1.98 -2.98 18.62
C LEU A 200 -1.93 -1.54 18.12
N VAL A 201 -0.84 -0.84 18.40
CA VAL A 201 -0.59 0.51 17.89
C VAL A 201 0.60 0.49 16.93
N TYR A 202 0.37 0.93 15.69
CA TYR A 202 1.44 1.08 14.70
C TYR A 202 1.42 2.49 14.10
N GLN A 203 2.50 3.23 14.31
CA GLN A 203 2.64 4.59 13.79
C GLN A 203 3.96 4.73 13.02
N SER A 204 3.90 4.72 11.71
CA SER A 204 5.07 4.85 10.84
C SER A 204 5.57 6.28 10.66
N CYS A 205 4.68 7.26 10.79
CA CYS A 205 4.99 8.68 10.56
C CYS A 205 4.58 9.51 11.77
N GLY A 206 5.55 9.82 12.65
CA GLY A 206 5.63 11.05 13.46
C GLY A 206 4.50 11.44 14.42
N ILE A 207 3.42 10.69 14.62
CA ILE A 207 2.38 11.00 15.64
C ILE A 207 2.88 10.69 17.06
N ARG A 208 4.16 10.43 17.20
CA ARG A 208 4.81 9.78 18.33
C ARG A 208 4.62 10.53 19.65
N ASP A 209 4.82 11.83 19.66
CA ASP A 209 5.02 12.57 20.91
C ASP A 209 3.71 12.86 21.66
N ALA A 210 2.62 13.11 20.96
CA ALA A 210 1.33 13.38 21.59
C ALA A 210 0.52 12.10 21.94
N PHE A 211 0.77 11.00 21.22
CA PHE A 211 -0.07 9.82 21.32
C PHE A 211 0.28 8.94 22.53
N ALA A 212 1.55 8.75 22.84
CA ALA A 212 1.96 7.95 23.99
C ALA A 212 1.47 8.52 25.33
N PRO A 213 1.55 9.84 25.59
CA PRO A 213 0.91 10.43 26.78
C PRO A 213 -0.61 10.20 26.88
N TYR A 214 -1.31 10.29 25.73
CA TYR A 214 -2.74 10.01 25.66
C TYR A 214 -3.06 8.55 26.06
N LEU A 215 -2.34 7.58 25.47
CA LEU A 215 -2.55 6.16 25.75
C LEU A 215 -2.26 5.76 27.20
N ARG A 216 -1.31 6.43 27.88
CA ARG A 216 -1.01 6.16 29.29
C ARG A 216 -2.21 6.43 30.23
N GLY A 217 -3.08 7.34 29.86
CA GLY A 217 -4.29 7.67 30.63
C GLY A 217 -5.44 6.67 30.47
N ILE A 218 -5.27 5.62 29.67
CA ILE A 218 -6.33 4.68 29.32
C ILE A 218 -6.02 3.32 29.95
N ASP A 219 -6.99 2.75 30.66
CA ASP A 219 -6.87 1.44 31.31
C ASP A 219 -7.01 0.30 30.29
N ARG A 220 -5.97 0.13 29.45
CA ARG A 220 -5.82 -0.92 28.44
C ARG A 220 -4.35 -1.24 28.24
N GLU A 221 -4.01 -2.47 27.85
CA GLU A 221 -2.66 -2.85 27.42
C GLU A 221 -2.45 -2.45 25.96
N PHE A 222 -1.35 -1.75 25.68
CA PHE A 222 -0.97 -1.36 24.32
C PHE A 222 0.37 -1.97 23.92
N ARG A 223 0.42 -2.61 22.76
CA ARG A 223 1.65 -3.04 22.09
C ARG A 223 1.98 -2.06 20.98
N VAL A 224 3.08 -1.33 21.15
CA VAL A 224 3.36 -0.13 20.37
C VAL A 224 4.58 -0.33 19.48
N TYR A 225 4.38 -0.19 18.17
CA TYR A 225 5.41 -0.30 17.14
C TYR A 225 5.67 1.04 16.45
N GLY A 226 6.85 1.15 15.82
CA GLY A 226 7.27 2.35 15.06
C GLY A 226 8.17 3.31 15.83
N TYR A 227 8.41 3.07 17.11
CA TYR A 227 9.29 3.92 17.95
C TYR A 227 10.76 3.49 17.94
N ARG A 228 11.11 2.35 17.34
CA ARG A 228 12.46 1.78 17.29
C ARG A 228 13.09 1.64 18.68
N MET A 229 12.34 1.13 19.63
CA MET A 229 12.78 0.85 21.00
C MET A 229 12.04 -0.37 21.55
N ASP A 230 12.68 -1.04 22.50
CA ASP A 230 12.06 -2.06 23.33
C ASP A 230 12.01 -1.50 24.76
N LYS A 231 10.80 -1.23 25.26
CA LYS A 231 10.59 -0.62 26.59
C LYS A 231 9.19 -0.91 27.08
N VAL A 232 9.05 -1.23 28.36
CA VAL A 232 7.77 -1.21 29.06
C VAL A 232 7.65 0.11 29.81
N ASP A 233 6.50 0.80 29.68
CA ASP A 233 6.22 2.08 30.28
C ASP A 233 4.75 2.13 30.71
N GLY A 234 4.48 1.64 31.93
CA GLY A 234 3.14 1.43 32.43
C GLY A 234 2.36 0.41 31.59
N ASN A 235 1.25 0.84 31.02
CA ASN A 235 0.39 0.05 30.14
C ASN A 235 0.89 0.01 28.68
N LEU A 236 2.02 0.64 28.36
CA LEU A 236 2.60 0.66 27.01
C LEU A 236 3.81 -0.26 26.93
N THR A 237 3.71 -1.27 26.06
CA THR A 237 4.84 -2.14 25.68
C THR A 237 5.34 -1.73 24.30
N PHE A 238 6.41 -0.94 24.26
CA PHE A 238 7.09 -0.58 23.00
C PHE A 238 7.90 -1.76 22.51
N ARG A 239 7.82 -2.05 21.21
CA ARG A 239 8.54 -3.15 20.56
C ARG A 239 9.25 -2.69 19.30
N ASN A 240 10.48 -3.16 19.11
CA ASN A 240 11.13 -3.09 17.83
C ASN A 240 10.40 -3.97 16.83
N TYR A 241 10.38 -3.54 15.58
CA TYR A 241 9.72 -4.30 14.52
C TYR A 241 10.49 -5.60 14.24
N SER A 242 9.84 -6.72 14.47
CA SER A 242 10.14 -8.02 13.86
C SER A 242 8.87 -8.49 13.15
N GLU A 243 9.02 -9.13 12.01
CA GLU A 243 7.84 -9.56 11.25
C GLU A 243 6.97 -10.55 12.04
N GLU A 244 7.60 -11.54 12.66
CA GLU A 244 6.91 -12.55 13.47
C GLU A 244 6.20 -11.93 14.68
N GLY A 245 6.92 -11.19 15.53
CA GLY A 245 6.35 -10.59 16.72
C GLY A 245 5.22 -9.57 16.40
N PHE A 246 5.39 -8.80 15.32
CA PHE A 246 4.35 -7.88 14.87
C PHE A 246 3.09 -8.61 14.41
N LEU A 247 3.24 -9.69 13.62
CA LEU A 247 2.10 -10.46 13.13
C LEU A 247 1.42 -11.28 14.22
N ASP A 248 2.15 -11.76 15.21
CA ASP A 248 1.58 -12.43 16.38
C ASP A 248 0.72 -11.46 17.20
N ASP A 249 1.23 -10.25 17.42
CA ASP A 249 0.48 -9.19 18.11
C ASP A 249 -0.72 -8.71 17.29
N LEU A 250 -0.58 -8.61 15.96
CA LEU A 250 -1.67 -8.24 15.06
C LEU A 250 -2.78 -9.31 15.02
N ALA A 251 -2.40 -10.58 14.93
CA ALA A 251 -3.35 -11.69 14.89
C ALA A 251 -4.13 -11.85 16.21
N SER A 252 -3.52 -11.48 17.34
CA SER A 252 -4.09 -11.66 18.67
C SER A 252 -4.68 -10.40 19.32
N CYS A 253 -4.54 -9.19 18.72
CA CYS A 253 -5.06 -7.97 19.32
C CYS A 253 -6.60 -7.89 19.35
N ALA A 254 -7.14 -7.04 20.22
CA ALA A 254 -8.56 -6.71 20.23
C ALA A 254 -8.96 -5.89 19.00
N TYR A 255 -8.15 -4.89 18.68
CA TYR A 255 -8.26 -4.03 17.49
C TYR A 255 -6.93 -3.30 17.23
N VAL A 256 -6.86 -2.64 16.08
CA VAL A 256 -5.65 -1.94 15.61
C VAL A 256 -5.85 -0.43 15.63
N VAL A 257 -4.86 0.29 16.13
CA VAL A 257 -4.73 1.75 16.01
C VAL A 257 -3.56 2.06 15.08
N CYS A 258 -3.84 2.69 13.94
CA CYS A 258 -2.78 2.98 12.96
C CYS A 258 -3.04 4.28 12.18
N GLY A 259 -2.10 4.66 11.32
CA GLY A 259 -2.34 5.64 10.27
C GLY A 259 -3.30 5.12 9.19
N GLY A 260 -3.14 5.55 7.96
CA GLY A 260 -4.00 5.11 6.85
C GLY A 260 -3.34 4.09 5.92
N SER A 261 -2.42 3.25 6.40
CA SER A 261 -1.69 2.28 5.57
C SER A 261 -2.63 1.20 5.03
N HIS A 262 -2.76 1.13 3.71
CA HIS A 262 -3.56 0.12 3.03
C HIS A 262 -3.15 -1.32 3.42
N ASN A 263 -1.86 -1.62 3.42
CA ASN A 263 -1.39 -2.98 3.70
C ASN A 263 -1.75 -3.43 5.13
N LEU A 264 -1.46 -2.58 6.13
CA LEU A 264 -1.77 -2.92 7.52
C LEU A 264 -3.28 -3.04 7.75
N MET A 265 -4.08 -2.14 7.17
CA MET A 265 -5.54 -2.25 7.26
C MET A 265 -6.04 -3.56 6.64
N SER A 266 -5.51 -3.94 5.47
CA SER A 266 -5.91 -5.19 4.80
C SER A 266 -5.54 -6.43 5.63
N GLU A 267 -4.35 -6.45 6.24
CA GLU A 267 -3.92 -7.53 7.14
C GLU A 267 -4.77 -7.59 8.42
N ALA A 268 -5.07 -6.43 9.03
CA ALA A 268 -5.94 -6.34 10.19
C ALA A 268 -7.37 -6.85 9.89
N LEU A 269 -7.94 -6.41 8.78
CA LEU A 269 -9.29 -6.82 8.35
C LEU A 269 -9.33 -8.32 8.00
N HIS A 270 -8.26 -8.86 7.40
CA HIS A 270 -8.13 -10.30 7.15
C HIS A 270 -8.19 -11.11 8.46
N TYR A 271 -7.61 -10.61 9.53
CA TYR A 271 -7.68 -11.23 10.86
C TYR A 271 -8.97 -10.88 11.64
N GLY A 272 -9.92 -10.20 11.02
CA GLY A 272 -11.18 -9.79 11.67
C GLY A 272 -11.03 -8.67 12.68
N LYS A 273 -9.91 -7.90 12.61
CA LYS A 273 -9.61 -6.84 13.58
C LYS A 273 -10.16 -5.49 13.13
N PRO A 274 -11.06 -4.85 13.92
CA PRO A 274 -11.46 -3.47 13.68
C PRO A 274 -10.28 -2.51 13.72
N VAL A 275 -10.37 -1.41 12.99
CA VAL A 275 -9.28 -0.43 12.88
C VAL A 275 -9.75 0.96 13.30
N LEU A 276 -9.03 1.58 14.23
CA LEU A 276 -9.12 3.02 14.51
C LEU A 276 -7.98 3.73 13.77
N SER A 277 -8.33 4.50 12.73
CA SER A 277 -7.36 5.11 11.82
C SER A 277 -7.13 6.58 12.13
N PHE A 278 -5.86 6.99 12.17
CA PHE A 278 -5.39 8.38 12.26
C PHE A 278 -4.62 8.76 11.00
N PRO A 279 -5.31 9.03 9.86
CA PRO A 279 -4.64 9.33 8.62
C PRO A 279 -3.84 10.63 8.69
N VAL A 280 -2.67 10.65 8.06
CA VAL A 280 -1.81 11.83 8.02
C VAL A 280 -2.47 12.92 7.18
N PRO A 281 -2.61 14.16 7.70
CA PRO A 281 -3.15 15.29 6.93
C PRO A 281 -2.35 15.53 5.63
N GLY A 282 -3.06 15.73 4.51
CA GLY A 282 -2.46 15.89 3.19
C GLY A 282 -2.03 14.59 2.49
N ALA A 283 -2.02 13.44 3.18
CA ALA A 283 -1.80 12.14 2.56
C ALA A 283 -3.14 11.57 2.07
N PHE A 284 -3.60 11.98 0.89
CA PHE A 284 -4.95 11.65 0.41
C PHE A 284 -5.24 10.14 0.35
N GLU A 285 -4.27 9.31 -0.03
CA GLU A 285 -4.44 7.85 -0.03
C GLU A 285 -4.85 7.34 1.36
N GLN A 286 -4.18 7.81 2.42
CA GLN A 286 -4.52 7.43 3.79
C GLN A 286 -5.90 7.94 4.21
N GLN A 287 -6.26 9.15 3.79
CA GLN A 287 -7.58 9.74 4.05
C GLN A 287 -8.69 8.97 3.33
N LEU A 288 -8.43 8.53 2.09
CA LEU A 288 -9.36 7.70 1.33
C LEU A 288 -9.57 6.33 1.99
N ASN A 289 -8.48 5.69 2.43
CA ASN A 289 -8.53 4.42 3.14
C ASN A 289 -9.37 4.54 4.43
N ALA A 290 -9.14 5.58 5.22
CA ALA A 290 -9.90 5.83 6.43
C ALA A 290 -11.39 6.14 6.16
N LEU A 291 -11.68 6.87 5.09
CA LEU A 291 -13.05 7.17 4.64
C LEU A 291 -13.82 5.88 4.29
N TYR A 292 -13.21 4.98 3.52
CA TYR A 292 -13.83 3.71 3.17
C TYR A 292 -13.90 2.73 4.34
N LEU A 293 -12.90 2.72 5.20
CA LEU A 293 -12.93 1.94 6.44
C LEU A 293 -14.19 2.28 7.27
N GLU A 294 -14.48 3.57 7.41
CA GLU A 294 -15.64 4.06 8.17
C GLU A 294 -16.95 3.80 7.43
N ARG A 295 -17.03 4.09 6.13
CA ARG A 295 -18.24 3.84 5.31
C ARG A 295 -18.66 2.38 5.28
N LEU A 296 -17.70 1.47 5.26
CA LEU A 296 -17.95 0.02 5.26
C LEU A 296 -18.22 -0.51 6.67
N GLY A 297 -18.00 0.32 7.70
CA GLY A 297 -18.19 -0.05 9.09
C GLY A 297 -17.17 -1.08 9.58
N TYR A 298 -15.95 -1.04 9.04
CA TYR A 298 -14.83 -1.88 9.48
C TYR A 298 -13.99 -1.22 10.57
N GLY A 299 -14.25 0.04 10.84
CA GLY A 299 -13.52 0.83 11.80
C GLY A 299 -14.01 2.27 11.82
N ARG A 300 -13.18 3.15 12.35
CA ARG A 300 -13.48 4.58 12.48
C ARG A 300 -12.25 5.42 12.12
N ALA A 301 -12.46 6.60 11.53
CA ALA A 301 -11.43 7.60 11.32
C ALA A 301 -11.42 8.60 12.48
N ALA A 302 -10.24 8.97 12.96
CA ALA A 302 -10.04 9.97 14.00
C ALA A 302 -8.93 10.96 13.62
N SER A 303 -8.91 12.10 14.31
CA SER A 303 -7.86 13.11 14.16
C SER A 303 -7.07 13.23 15.46
N MET A 304 -5.75 13.40 15.32
CA MET A 304 -4.86 13.67 16.44
C MET A 304 -5.16 14.99 17.17
N GLU A 305 -5.86 15.90 16.50
CA GLU A 305 -6.30 17.18 17.08
C GLU A 305 -7.54 17.02 17.99
N ARG A 306 -8.16 15.83 18.00
CA ARG A 306 -9.39 15.51 18.73
C ARG A 306 -9.23 14.27 19.60
N LEU A 307 -8.08 14.15 20.28
CA LEU A 307 -7.86 13.11 21.27
C LEU A 307 -8.64 13.48 22.56
N THR A 308 -9.70 12.75 22.84
CA THR A 308 -10.46 12.86 24.10
C THR A 308 -10.39 11.54 24.85
N PRO A 309 -10.52 11.53 26.18
CA PRO A 309 -10.53 10.30 26.97
C PRO A 309 -11.58 9.29 26.51
N GLU A 310 -12.70 9.77 25.94
CA GLU A 310 -13.85 8.98 25.51
C GLU A 310 -13.63 8.31 24.13
N LEU A 311 -12.63 8.74 23.35
CA LEU A 311 -12.47 8.29 21.97
C LEU A 311 -12.32 6.76 21.84
N LEU A 312 -11.45 6.15 22.66
CA LEU A 312 -11.28 4.69 22.64
C LEU A 312 -12.49 3.97 23.27
N PRO A 313 -12.98 4.35 24.46
CA PRO A 313 -14.20 3.78 25.00
C PRO A 313 -15.41 3.84 24.05
N ASP A 314 -15.59 4.95 23.34
CA ASP A 314 -16.67 5.09 22.35
C ASP A 314 -16.44 4.24 21.10
N PHE A 315 -15.20 4.05 20.67
CA PHE A 315 -14.86 3.13 19.60
C PHE A 315 -15.14 1.68 20.02
N GLU A 316 -14.79 1.31 21.24
CA GLU A 316 -14.97 -0.05 21.78
C GLU A 316 -16.43 -0.49 21.88
N LYS A 317 -17.38 0.42 22.04
CA LYS A 317 -18.83 0.11 22.05
C LYS A 317 -19.32 -0.55 20.76
N ASP A 318 -18.66 -0.26 19.63
CA ASP A 318 -19.06 -0.72 18.31
C ASP A 318 -18.25 -1.91 17.79
N LEU A 319 -17.26 -2.44 18.56
CA LEU A 319 -16.35 -3.49 18.10
C LEU A 319 -17.06 -4.73 17.55
N ASP A 320 -18.12 -5.19 18.21
CA ASP A 320 -18.84 -6.39 17.78
C ASP A 320 -19.61 -6.15 16.47
N ALA A 321 -20.15 -4.95 16.29
CA ALA A 321 -20.80 -4.57 15.03
C ALA A 321 -19.79 -4.51 13.89
N MET A 322 -18.60 -3.94 14.13
CA MET A 322 -17.49 -3.90 13.16
C MET A 322 -17.01 -5.31 12.82
N ARG A 323 -16.79 -6.17 13.82
CA ARG A 323 -16.37 -7.58 13.60
C ARG A 323 -17.36 -8.35 12.74
N ARG A 324 -18.67 -8.21 12.99
CA ARG A 324 -19.71 -8.83 12.14
C ARG A 324 -19.64 -8.35 10.69
N ARG A 325 -19.39 -7.07 10.45
CA ARG A 325 -19.24 -6.52 9.08
C ARG A 325 -17.97 -7.02 8.40
N ILE A 326 -16.86 -7.06 9.14
CA ILE A 326 -15.57 -7.58 8.63
C ILE A 326 -15.69 -9.06 8.25
N ALA A 327 -16.40 -9.87 9.05
CA ALA A 327 -16.59 -11.29 8.76
C ALA A 327 -17.30 -11.57 7.42
N GLY A 328 -18.08 -10.63 6.90
CA GLY A 328 -18.70 -10.70 5.58
C GLY A 328 -17.83 -10.18 4.43
N GLY A 329 -16.62 -9.66 4.71
CA GLY A 329 -15.72 -9.08 3.73
C GLY A 329 -14.74 -10.09 3.12
N ASN A 330 -14.20 -9.74 1.94
CA ASN A 330 -13.10 -10.48 1.33
C ASN A 330 -11.86 -9.57 1.27
N PHE A 331 -10.85 -9.89 2.07
CA PHE A 331 -9.63 -9.09 2.20
C PHE A 331 -8.39 -9.77 1.63
N CYS A 332 -8.51 -11.00 1.10
CA CYS A 332 -7.41 -11.74 0.48
C CYS A 332 -7.66 -11.92 -1.01
N GLY A 333 -6.87 -11.23 -1.82
CA GLY A 333 -6.94 -11.26 -3.27
C GLY A 333 -5.93 -12.17 -3.96
N ASN A 334 -5.09 -12.89 -3.21
CA ASN A 334 -3.94 -13.61 -3.77
C ASN A 334 -4.31 -14.45 -5.00
N THR A 335 -5.27 -15.35 -4.87
CA THR A 335 -5.69 -16.23 -5.98
C THR A 335 -6.23 -15.44 -7.18
N ALA A 336 -7.11 -14.47 -6.93
CA ALA A 336 -7.71 -13.67 -7.99
C ALA A 336 -6.69 -12.78 -8.72
N VAL A 337 -5.78 -12.16 -7.96
CA VAL A 337 -4.75 -11.30 -8.53
C VAL A 337 -3.74 -12.12 -9.32
N LEU A 338 -3.30 -13.27 -8.81
CA LEU A 338 -2.37 -14.16 -9.53
C LEU A 338 -2.99 -14.61 -10.85
N ALA A 339 -4.25 -15.07 -10.85
CA ALA A 339 -4.95 -15.45 -12.07
C ALA A 339 -5.04 -14.30 -13.09
N LEU A 340 -5.39 -13.09 -12.66
CA LEU A 340 -5.44 -11.90 -13.53
C LEU A 340 -4.06 -11.53 -14.10
N VAL A 341 -2.99 -11.70 -13.32
CA VAL A 341 -1.62 -11.46 -13.78
C VAL A 341 -1.21 -12.52 -14.79
N GLU A 342 -1.49 -13.79 -14.56
CA GLU A 342 -1.21 -14.87 -15.50
C GLU A 342 -1.98 -14.68 -16.82
N ASP A 343 -3.25 -14.28 -16.76
CA ASP A 343 -4.04 -13.93 -17.95
C ASP A 343 -3.39 -12.76 -18.71
N PHE A 344 -3.00 -11.70 -18.01
CA PHE A 344 -2.29 -10.58 -18.63
C PHE A 344 -0.96 -11.01 -19.27
N LEU A 345 -0.19 -11.86 -18.61
CA LEU A 345 1.07 -12.36 -19.18
C LEU A 345 0.85 -13.17 -20.47
N ARG A 346 -0.24 -13.92 -20.53
CA ARG A 346 -0.62 -14.70 -21.72
C ARG A 346 -1.14 -13.82 -22.85
N GLU A 347 -2.13 -12.97 -22.56
CA GLU A 347 -2.91 -12.22 -23.57
C GLU A 347 -2.33 -10.82 -23.88
N GLY A 348 -1.50 -10.26 -23.00
CA GLY A 348 -1.02 -8.88 -23.09
C GLY A 348 -2.07 -7.83 -22.67
N ALA A 349 -3.19 -8.26 -22.10
CA ALA A 349 -4.28 -7.42 -21.63
C ALA A 349 -5.05 -8.11 -20.51
N LEU A 350 -5.68 -7.32 -19.62
CA LEU A 350 -6.61 -7.86 -18.64
C LEU A 350 -7.91 -8.34 -19.31
N PRO A 351 -8.53 -9.44 -18.83
CA PRO A 351 -9.79 -9.96 -19.38
C PRO A 351 -10.94 -8.96 -19.23
N GLY A 352 -11.94 -9.04 -20.16
CA GLY A 352 -13.16 -8.23 -20.13
C GLY A 352 -12.95 -6.77 -20.55
N ARG A 353 -12.15 -6.52 -21.58
CA ARG A 353 -12.18 -5.28 -22.35
C ARG A 353 -13.52 -5.23 -23.11
N SER A 354 -14.50 -4.55 -22.57
CA SER A 354 -15.71 -4.14 -23.32
C SER A 354 -15.59 -2.68 -23.69
#